data_4db69b63b399e85961b1b8031eff942c
#
_entry.id   4db69b63b399e85961b1b8031eff942c
#
_cell.length_a   1.000
_cell.length_b   1.000
_cell.length_c   1.000
_cell.angle_alpha   90.00
_cell.angle_beta   90.00
_cell.angle_gamma   90.00
#
_symmetry.space_group_name_H-M   'P 1'
#
loop_
_entity.id
_entity.type
_entity.pdbx_description
1 polymer ?
#
loop_
_entity_poly.entity_id
_entity_poly.type
_entity_poly.pdbx_seq_one_letter_code
_entity_poly.pdbx_strand_id
1 'polypeptide(L)'
;MTPLMSTACLAACALALAGAAQATEQKTITNAAPASAASAPSAVRTLKFTTHHAVPTTLTLRRRTPVMDGWSPQFRFAGQSDLHTCAFHLPKTGQLLQPGQTATGTILCATPWQLYDNGLAFDAYENGQKVAEGTLRP
;
A
#
# COMPACT_ATOMS: atom_id res chain seq x y z
N MET A 1 -23.68 27.10 -32.42
CA MET A 1 -24.69 27.80 -31.61
C MET A 1 -24.36 27.51 -30.15
N THR A 2 -23.75 28.48 -29.52
CA THR A 2 -23.51 28.60 -28.07
C THR A 2 -24.84 28.86 -27.31
N PRO A 3 -24.95 28.73 -25.97
CA PRO A 3 -24.23 29.66 -25.08
C PRO A 3 -23.66 29.04 -23.76
N LEU A 4 -22.66 29.77 -23.30
CA LEU A 4 -22.19 30.01 -21.96
C LEU A 4 -23.31 30.27 -20.92
N MET A 5 -23.12 29.82 -19.68
CA MET A 5 -23.53 30.58 -18.50
C MET A 5 -22.55 30.37 -17.34
N SER A 6 -21.95 31.48 -17.03
CA SER A 6 -21.13 31.82 -15.86
C SER A 6 -22.02 32.07 -14.65
N THR A 7 -21.64 31.65 -13.46
CA THR A 7 -22.13 32.32 -12.24
C THR A 7 -21.05 32.25 -11.17
N ALA A 8 -20.47 33.41 -10.90
CA ALA A 8 -19.64 33.72 -9.76
C ALA A 8 -20.53 33.98 -8.53
N CYS A 9 -20.09 33.54 -7.35
CA CYS A 9 -20.61 34.10 -6.09
C CYS A 9 -19.44 34.29 -5.11
N LEU A 10 -19.07 35.53 -4.94
CA LEU A 10 -18.27 36.06 -3.84
C LEU A 10 -19.16 36.19 -2.60
N ALA A 11 -18.65 35.84 -1.44
CA ALA A 11 -19.04 36.45 -0.19
C ALA A 11 -17.88 36.35 0.84
N ALA A 12 -17.29 37.51 1.08
CA ALA A 12 -16.40 37.79 2.19
C ALA A 12 -17.23 38.06 3.45
N CYS A 13 -16.78 37.62 4.61
CA CYS A 13 -17.12 38.22 5.90
C CYS A 13 -15.93 38.04 6.87
N ALA A 14 -15.28 39.18 7.10
CA ALA A 14 -14.37 39.40 8.21
C ALA A 14 -15.18 39.84 9.43
N LEU A 15 -14.84 39.32 10.62
CA LEU A 15 -15.14 40.01 11.88
C LEU A 15 -14.11 39.61 12.93
N ALA A 16 -13.31 40.58 13.30
CA ALA A 16 -12.41 40.58 14.43
C ALA A 16 -13.20 40.88 15.71
N LEU A 17 -12.85 40.24 16.82
CA LEU A 17 -13.15 40.74 18.15
C LEU A 17 -12.04 40.35 19.12
N ALA A 18 -11.40 41.37 19.65
CA ALA A 18 -10.46 41.33 20.75
C ALA A 18 -11.18 41.06 22.08
N GLY A 19 -10.52 40.36 23.00
CA GLY A 19 -11.07 40.12 24.35
C GLY A 19 -10.02 39.62 25.32
N ALA A 20 -9.47 40.57 26.08
CA ALA A 20 -9.08 40.57 27.48
C ALA A 20 -8.22 39.43 28.07
N ALA A 21 -7.06 39.86 28.55
CA ALA A 21 -6.19 39.21 29.52
C ALA A 21 -6.91 38.90 30.82
N GLN A 22 -6.77 37.68 31.33
CA GLN A 22 -6.90 37.40 32.76
C GLN A 22 -5.70 36.55 33.20
N ALA A 23 -4.84 37.20 33.98
CA ALA A 23 -3.83 36.54 34.75
C ALA A 23 -4.50 35.78 35.90
N THR A 24 -4.35 34.46 35.92
CA THR A 24 -4.64 33.65 37.09
C THR A 24 -3.40 32.88 37.46
N GLU A 25 -2.84 33.23 38.60
CA GLU A 25 -1.81 32.48 39.31
C GLU A 25 -2.21 31.01 39.40
N GLN A 26 -1.46 30.13 38.80
CA GLN A 26 -1.67 28.69 38.95
C GLN A 26 -0.43 28.04 39.52
N LYS A 27 -0.55 27.81 40.81
CA LYS A 27 0.15 26.89 41.69
C LYS A 27 0.84 25.75 40.96
N THR A 28 2.15 25.71 41.07
CA THR A 28 3.05 24.65 40.61
C THR A 28 2.62 23.30 41.17
N ILE A 29 1.96 22.49 40.39
CA ILE A 29 1.84 21.05 40.65
C ILE A 29 2.81 20.39 39.67
N THR A 30 3.92 19.91 40.23
CA THR A 30 4.90 19.05 39.55
C THR A 30 4.23 17.70 39.29
N ASN A 31 3.49 17.59 38.21
CA ASN A 31 3.15 16.29 37.66
C ASN A 31 4.29 15.84 36.78
N ALA A 32 5.10 14.94 37.29
CA ALA A 32 6.01 14.16 36.51
C ALA A 32 5.18 13.43 35.44
N ALA A 33 5.26 13.89 34.21
CA ALA A 33 4.73 13.16 33.06
C ALA A 33 5.40 11.79 33.02
N PRO A 34 4.63 10.69 32.89
CA PRO A 34 5.23 9.39 32.65
C PRO A 34 6.05 9.53 31.35
N ALA A 35 7.33 9.22 31.45
CA ALA A 35 8.21 9.13 30.30
C ALA A 35 7.53 8.22 29.27
N SER A 36 7.10 8.80 28.16
CA SER A 36 6.62 8.05 27.01
C SER A 36 7.75 7.11 26.64
N ALA A 37 7.59 5.83 26.90
CA ALA A 37 8.52 4.81 26.46
C ALA A 37 8.62 4.96 24.95
N ALA A 38 9.69 5.55 24.48
CA ALA A 38 10.03 5.60 23.07
C ALA A 38 10.10 4.15 22.62
N SER A 39 9.11 3.71 21.84
CA SER A 39 9.12 2.39 21.22
C SER A 39 10.40 2.31 20.41
N ALA A 40 11.32 1.44 20.83
CA ALA A 40 12.54 1.17 20.09
C ALA A 40 12.14 0.83 18.64
N PRO A 41 12.82 1.35 17.61
CA PRO A 41 12.52 1.01 16.23
C PRO A 41 12.62 -0.50 16.10
N SER A 42 11.51 -1.15 15.76
CA SER A 42 11.48 -2.59 15.52
C SER A 42 12.48 -2.91 14.41
N ALA A 43 13.47 -3.73 14.71
CA ALA A 43 14.47 -4.13 13.73
C ALA A 43 13.76 -4.81 12.56
N VAL A 44 13.95 -4.29 11.34
CA VAL A 44 13.41 -4.87 10.11
C VAL A 44 13.97 -6.29 9.94
N ARG A 45 13.10 -7.27 9.82
CA ARG A 45 13.47 -8.67 9.62
C ARG A 45 13.47 -9.01 8.13
N THR A 46 14.42 -9.84 7.73
CA THR A 46 14.44 -10.40 6.39
C THR A 46 13.75 -11.76 6.40
N LEU A 47 12.68 -11.89 5.63
CA LEU A 47 11.99 -13.14 5.37
C LEU A 47 12.61 -13.79 4.13
N LYS A 48 13.09 -15.03 4.26
CA LYS A 48 13.71 -15.79 3.17
C LYS A 48 12.78 -16.91 2.72
N PHE A 49 12.57 -17.02 1.43
CA PHE A 49 11.73 -18.04 0.81
C PHE A 49 12.58 -18.91 -0.12
N THR A 50 12.36 -20.21 -0.04
CA THR A 50 12.94 -21.18 -0.99
C THR A 50 12.17 -21.16 -2.30
N THR A 51 12.73 -21.78 -3.34
CA THR A 51 12.00 -22.08 -4.58
C THR A 51 10.72 -22.86 -4.26
N HIS A 52 9.65 -22.56 -5.02
CA HIS A 52 8.35 -23.23 -4.87
C HIS A 52 7.67 -23.07 -3.50
N HIS A 53 8.08 -22.08 -2.71
CA HIS A 53 7.34 -21.71 -1.52
C HIS A 53 6.15 -20.81 -1.91
N ALA A 54 4.93 -21.31 -1.66
CA ALA A 54 3.70 -20.59 -1.97
C ALA A 54 3.42 -19.55 -0.87
N VAL A 55 3.36 -18.28 -1.21
CA VAL A 55 3.06 -17.18 -0.28
C VAL A 55 1.67 -16.65 -0.55
N PRO A 56 0.76 -16.67 0.45
CA PRO A 56 -0.57 -16.09 0.33
C PRO A 56 -0.51 -14.61 -0.05
N THR A 57 -1.39 -14.19 -0.95
CA THR A 57 -1.29 -12.90 -1.60
C THR A 57 -2.67 -12.35 -1.90
N THR A 58 -2.82 -11.02 -1.81
CA THR A 58 -3.94 -10.28 -2.40
C THR A 58 -3.41 -9.45 -3.55
N LEU A 59 -4.00 -9.58 -4.75
CA LEU A 59 -3.56 -8.91 -5.97
C LEU A 59 -4.72 -8.20 -6.65
N THR A 60 -4.51 -6.97 -7.10
CA THR A 60 -5.43 -6.20 -7.94
C THR A 60 -4.87 -6.08 -9.34
N LEU A 61 -5.62 -6.55 -10.35
CA LEU A 61 -5.22 -6.50 -11.75
C LEU A 61 -5.44 -5.10 -12.33
N ARG A 62 -4.40 -4.50 -12.91
CA ARG A 62 -4.42 -3.16 -13.52
C ARG A 62 -4.36 -3.17 -15.05
N ARG A 63 -3.99 -4.30 -15.64
CA ARG A 63 -3.98 -4.44 -17.11
C ARG A 63 -5.40 -4.49 -17.68
N ARG A 64 -5.52 -4.22 -19.01
CA ARG A 64 -6.81 -4.17 -19.71
C ARG A 64 -7.36 -5.53 -20.12
N THR A 65 -6.54 -6.57 -20.08
CA THR A 65 -6.94 -7.93 -20.48
C THR A 65 -6.97 -8.85 -19.26
N PRO A 66 -7.90 -9.82 -19.19
CA PRO A 66 -7.92 -10.77 -18.10
C PRO A 66 -6.67 -11.66 -18.08
N VAL A 67 -6.39 -12.24 -16.93
CA VAL A 67 -5.30 -13.23 -16.74
C VAL A 67 -5.87 -14.53 -16.21
N MET A 68 -5.22 -15.62 -16.56
CA MET A 68 -5.58 -16.97 -16.10
C MET A 68 -4.75 -17.33 -14.87
N ASP A 69 -5.22 -18.34 -14.16
CA ASP A 69 -4.44 -19.04 -13.14
C ASP A 69 -3.04 -19.43 -13.67
N GLY A 70 -2.01 -19.25 -12.85
CA GLY A 70 -0.62 -19.49 -13.23
C GLY A 70 0.03 -18.36 -14.04
N TRP A 71 -0.60 -17.21 -14.14
CA TRP A 71 -0.02 -16.02 -14.78
C TRP A 71 1.30 -15.60 -14.12
N SER A 72 2.35 -15.40 -14.92
CA SER A 72 3.73 -15.21 -14.46
C SER A 72 4.34 -13.88 -14.92
N PRO A 73 3.98 -12.74 -14.33
CA PRO A 73 4.64 -11.48 -14.55
C PRO A 73 5.95 -11.37 -13.76
N GLN A 74 6.64 -10.25 -13.91
CA GLN A 74 7.76 -9.89 -13.06
C GLN A 74 7.28 -9.12 -11.84
N PHE A 75 7.63 -9.55 -10.64
CA PHE A 75 7.27 -8.91 -9.37
C PHE A 75 8.43 -8.09 -8.83
N ARG A 76 8.15 -6.89 -8.37
CA ARG A 76 9.06 -6.05 -7.60
C ARG A 76 8.47 -5.85 -6.21
N PHE A 77 9.16 -6.33 -5.20
CA PHE A 77 8.74 -6.20 -3.81
C PHE A 77 9.18 -4.86 -3.23
N ALA A 78 8.41 -4.31 -2.30
CA ALA A 78 8.69 -3.02 -1.69
C ALA A 78 10.08 -3.00 -1.03
N GLY A 79 10.81 -1.92 -1.24
CA GLY A 79 12.19 -1.76 -0.74
C GLY A 79 13.26 -2.50 -1.54
N GLN A 80 12.89 -3.14 -2.67
CA GLN A 80 13.83 -3.86 -3.55
C GLN A 80 13.81 -3.28 -4.97
N SER A 81 14.96 -3.32 -5.63
CA SER A 81 15.10 -2.96 -7.05
C SER A 81 14.90 -4.16 -7.98
N ASP A 82 15.12 -5.36 -7.48
CA ASP A 82 15.15 -6.57 -8.27
C ASP A 82 13.76 -7.02 -8.70
N LEU A 83 13.69 -7.59 -9.91
CA LEU A 83 12.49 -8.19 -10.46
C LEU A 83 12.59 -9.71 -10.35
N HIS A 84 11.53 -10.31 -9.83
CA HIS A 84 11.42 -11.75 -9.65
C HIS A 84 10.31 -12.31 -10.54
N THR A 85 10.62 -13.32 -11.35
CA THR A 85 9.58 -14.03 -12.11
C THR A 85 8.89 -15.03 -11.20
N CYS A 86 7.61 -14.79 -10.92
CA CYS A 86 6.80 -15.63 -10.05
C CYS A 86 5.44 -15.89 -10.71
N ALA A 87 4.86 -17.06 -10.49
CA ALA A 87 3.51 -17.37 -10.91
C ALA A 87 2.50 -16.93 -9.85
N PHE A 88 1.42 -16.30 -10.25
CA PHE A 88 0.27 -16.02 -9.40
C PHE A 88 -0.81 -17.08 -9.64
N HIS A 89 -1.12 -17.84 -8.61
CA HIS A 89 -2.13 -18.88 -8.63
C HIS A 89 -3.41 -18.43 -7.96
N LEU A 90 -4.51 -18.58 -8.68
CA LEU A 90 -5.86 -18.35 -8.18
C LEU A 90 -6.36 -19.60 -7.42
N PRO A 91 -7.35 -19.46 -6.51
CA PRO A 91 -7.84 -20.60 -5.70
C PRO A 91 -8.45 -21.74 -6.53
N LYS A 92 -8.93 -21.43 -7.74
CA LYS A 92 -9.53 -22.43 -8.66
C LYS A 92 -8.74 -22.47 -9.95
N THR A 93 -8.29 -23.66 -10.33
CA THR A 93 -7.63 -23.91 -11.61
C THR A 93 -8.50 -23.45 -12.77
N GLY A 94 -7.91 -22.75 -13.73
CA GLY A 94 -8.61 -22.20 -14.89
C GLY A 94 -9.48 -20.98 -14.60
N GLN A 95 -9.45 -20.46 -13.40
CA GLN A 95 -10.12 -19.21 -13.07
C GLN A 95 -9.49 -18.04 -13.83
N LEU A 96 -10.34 -17.09 -14.26
CA LEU A 96 -9.93 -15.82 -14.86
C LEU A 96 -10.06 -14.70 -13.83
N LEU A 97 -9.04 -13.85 -13.78
CA LEU A 97 -9.08 -12.57 -13.06
C LEU A 97 -9.32 -11.46 -14.08
N GLN A 98 -10.41 -10.73 -13.92
CA GLN A 98 -10.79 -9.65 -14.82
C GLN A 98 -10.06 -8.33 -14.50
N PRO A 99 -9.89 -7.44 -15.49
CA PRO A 99 -9.35 -6.10 -15.28
C PRO A 99 -10.04 -5.35 -14.14
N GLY A 100 -9.27 -4.74 -13.25
CA GLY A 100 -9.77 -4.01 -12.10
C GLY A 100 -10.22 -4.85 -10.90
N GLN A 101 -10.29 -6.16 -11.05
CA GLN A 101 -10.65 -7.05 -9.95
C GLN A 101 -9.48 -7.26 -8.98
N THR A 102 -9.84 -7.48 -7.73
CA THR A 102 -8.93 -7.93 -6.68
C THR A 102 -9.23 -9.39 -6.35
N ALA A 103 -8.19 -10.20 -6.28
CA ALA A 103 -8.30 -11.61 -5.89
C ALA A 103 -7.28 -11.97 -4.82
N THR A 104 -7.64 -12.95 -4.00
CA THR A 104 -6.69 -13.67 -3.15
C THR A 104 -6.16 -14.88 -3.91
N GLY A 105 -4.90 -15.18 -3.70
CA GLY A 105 -4.23 -16.31 -4.34
C GLY A 105 -2.90 -16.58 -3.67
N THR A 106 -1.99 -17.20 -4.39
CA THR A 106 -0.62 -17.45 -3.92
C THR A 106 0.39 -17.05 -4.98
N ILE A 107 1.54 -16.54 -4.54
CA ILE A 107 2.70 -16.31 -5.40
C ILE A 107 3.70 -17.44 -5.19
N LEU A 108 4.21 -17.95 -6.31
CA LEU A 108 5.21 -19.02 -6.37
C LEU A 108 6.37 -18.57 -7.26
N CYS A 109 7.56 -18.38 -6.71
CA CYS A 109 8.71 -17.94 -7.47
C CYS A 109 9.62 -19.10 -7.87
N ALA A 110 10.17 -19.03 -9.07
CA ALA A 110 11.06 -20.05 -9.63
C ALA A 110 12.46 -20.06 -8.99
N THR A 111 12.86 -18.95 -8.39
CA THR A 111 14.16 -18.78 -7.71
C THR A 111 13.95 -18.45 -6.24
N PRO A 112 14.91 -18.74 -5.35
CA PRO A 112 14.87 -18.26 -3.98
C PRO A 112 14.78 -16.73 -3.93
N TRP A 113 14.03 -16.20 -3.01
CA TRP A 113 13.80 -14.78 -2.88
C TRP A 113 13.66 -14.36 -1.42
N GLN A 114 13.72 -13.08 -1.17
CA GLN A 114 13.63 -12.53 0.17
C GLN A 114 12.82 -11.24 0.17
N LEU A 115 12.24 -10.89 1.31
CA LEU A 115 11.60 -9.60 1.54
C LEU A 115 11.93 -9.08 2.92
N TYR A 116 11.63 -7.81 3.10
CA TYR A 116 11.60 -7.19 4.42
C TYR A 116 10.19 -7.29 4.99
N ASP A 117 10.05 -7.61 6.28
CA ASP A 117 8.77 -7.78 6.96
C ASP A 117 7.91 -6.50 7.01
N ASN A 118 8.53 -5.34 6.81
CA ASN A 118 7.87 -4.04 6.64
C ASN A 118 7.58 -3.67 5.16
N GLY A 119 7.92 -4.53 4.21
CA GLY A 119 7.80 -4.30 2.76
C GLY A 119 6.98 -5.39 2.06
N LEU A 120 5.78 -5.68 2.55
CA LEU A 120 4.93 -6.75 2.01
C LEU A 120 4.15 -6.35 0.74
N ALA A 121 4.16 -5.08 0.36
CA ALA A 121 3.57 -4.61 -0.89
C ALA A 121 4.44 -4.99 -2.09
N PHE A 122 3.81 -5.17 -3.23
CA PHE A 122 4.50 -5.42 -4.50
C PHE A 122 3.80 -4.79 -5.69
N ASP A 123 4.56 -4.58 -6.73
CA ASP A 123 4.10 -4.26 -8.08
C ASP A 123 4.44 -5.39 -9.04
N ALA A 124 3.54 -5.71 -9.97
CA ALA A 124 3.80 -6.67 -11.03
C ALA A 124 3.92 -5.95 -12.39
N TYR A 125 4.86 -6.40 -13.20
CA TYR A 125 5.24 -5.78 -14.47
C TYR A 125 5.22 -6.79 -15.63
N GLU A 126 4.76 -6.32 -16.79
CA GLU A 126 4.96 -6.98 -18.09
C GLU A 126 5.53 -5.96 -19.07
N ASN A 127 6.61 -6.32 -19.77
CA ASN A 127 7.28 -5.42 -20.73
C ASN A 127 7.55 -4.01 -20.15
N GLY A 128 7.96 -3.94 -18.87
CA GLY A 128 8.25 -2.68 -18.19
C GLY A 128 7.03 -1.86 -17.75
N GLN A 129 5.81 -2.32 -18.05
CA GLN A 129 4.58 -1.66 -17.62
C GLN A 129 4.02 -2.31 -16.36
N LYS A 130 3.58 -1.50 -15.39
CA LYS A 130 2.87 -1.99 -14.21
C LYS A 130 1.51 -2.52 -14.62
N VAL A 131 1.28 -3.81 -14.37
CA VAL A 131 0.06 -4.54 -14.75
C VAL A 131 -0.76 -5.04 -13.57
N ALA A 132 -0.17 -5.08 -12.38
CA ALA A 132 -0.89 -5.40 -11.14
C ALA A 132 -0.14 -4.83 -9.93
N GLU A 133 -0.81 -4.83 -8.79
CA GLU A 133 -0.26 -4.48 -7.50
C GLU A 133 -0.91 -5.32 -6.41
N GLY A 134 -0.26 -5.44 -5.26
CA GLY A 134 -0.82 -6.24 -4.20
C GLY A 134 -0.01 -6.26 -2.92
N THR A 135 -0.39 -7.17 -2.04
CA THR A 135 0.24 -7.35 -0.73
C THR A 135 0.40 -8.84 -0.42
N LEU A 136 1.56 -9.22 0.09
CA LEU A 136 1.84 -10.54 0.59
C LEU A 136 1.32 -10.72 2.02
N ARG A 137 1.05 -11.97 2.38
CA ARG A 137 0.65 -12.39 3.74
C ARG A 137 1.49 -13.60 4.14
N PRO A 138 2.80 -13.45 4.36
CA PRO A 138 3.70 -14.56 4.71
C PRO A 138 3.41 -15.14 6.09
#